data_bc253f06bc15a4533c4552ff93f5c144
#
_entry.id   bc253f06bc15a4533c4552ff93f5c144
#
_cell.length_a   1.000
_cell.length_b   1.000
_cell.length_c   1.000
_cell.angle_alpha   90.00
_cell.angle_beta   90.00
_cell.angle_gamma   90.00
#
_symmetry.space_group_name_H-M   'P 1'
#
loop_
_entity.id
_entity.type
_entity.pdbx_description
1 polymer ?
#
loop_
_entity_poly.entity_id
_entity_poly.type
_entity_poly.pdbx_seq_one_letter_code
_entity_poly.pdbx_strand_id
1 'polypeptide(L)'
;MSKLMIVPEKPCHIAGAAALPLSASEPDYKPVITDANLRRRMGRLLKMSVYCGLQALGDVASEEVAGIVTFTGMGFMKDTVSFGNSIYDRDEELLNPSPFMQSTFNTASGYIALIRKIRSYNTTYVQHASGFMASFADAVMLLDEHPGQHVLVGGFDGITPEVDVLRRRLGLYRADNGDFMPLGEGAGALLLSSAGGSARILGMAPASCPVDEFVSACAGHGTVYDTVRCSSLVSEYGAFGSMLPVIIADRLSTNGSGPMTLYVDDVNSDGVMTLISNDIAL
;
A
#
# COMPACT_ATOMS: atom_id res chain seq x y z
N MET A 1 4.36 23.35 16.59
CA MET A 1 3.60 22.86 15.43
C MET A 1 2.85 21.63 15.91
N SER A 2 1.52 21.63 15.82
CA SER A 2 0.72 20.42 16.10
C SER A 2 1.24 19.31 15.20
N LYS A 3 1.70 18.19 15.78
CA LYS A 3 2.18 17.05 15.01
C LYS A 3 0.97 16.39 14.38
N LEU A 4 1.02 16.19 13.08
CA LEU A 4 -0.05 15.54 12.34
C LEU A 4 -0.11 14.06 12.79
N MET A 5 -1.12 13.72 13.57
CA MET A 5 -1.45 12.33 13.94
C MET A 5 -2.88 12.05 13.51
N ILE A 6 -3.12 10.85 13.03
CA ILE A 6 -4.45 10.36 12.71
C ILE A 6 -4.77 9.28 13.74
N VAL A 7 -5.68 9.57 14.64
CA VAL A 7 -6.23 8.62 15.62
C VAL A 7 -7.73 8.52 15.32
N PRO A 8 -8.20 7.39 14.77
CA PRO A 8 -9.62 7.24 14.44
C PRO A 8 -10.50 7.39 15.68
N GLU A 9 -11.57 8.19 15.59
CA GLU A 9 -12.55 8.33 16.67
C GLU A 9 -13.39 7.05 16.87
N LYS A 10 -13.65 6.36 15.76
CA LYS A 10 -14.33 5.05 15.75
C LYS A 10 -13.33 3.94 15.46
N PRO A 11 -13.60 2.70 15.91
CA PRO A 11 -12.72 1.57 15.61
C PRO A 11 -12.50 1.40 14.11
N CYS A 12 -11.22 1.35 13.70
CA CYS A 12 -10.80 1.07 12.32
C CYS A 12 -10.22 -0.34 12.27
N HIS A 13 -11.03 -1.33 11.90
CA HIS A 13 -10.62 -2.72 11.82
C HIS A 13 -10.00 -3.05 10.46
N ILE A 14 -9.12 -4.06 10.44
CA ILE A 14 -8.62 -4.69 9.23
C ILE A 14 -9.43 -5.97 9.02
N ALA A 15 -10.37 -5.94 8.08
CA ALA A 15 -11.26 -7.05 7.75
C ALA A 15 -10.62 -8.05 6.76
N GLY A 16 -9.64 -7.59 5.97
CA GLY A 16 -8.89 -8.42 5.04
C GLY A 16 -7.52 -7.82 4.75
N ALA A 17 -6.55 -8.69 4.44
CA ALA A 17 -5.20 -8.27 4.10
C ALA A 17 -4.61 -9.23 3.07
N ALA A 18 -3.82 -8.71 2.12
CA ALA A 18 -3.06 -9.53 1.18
C ALA A 18 -1.81 -8.78 0.74
N ALA A 19 -0.70 -9.50 0.58
CA ALA A 19 0.56 -8.95 0.11
C ALA A 19 1.27 -9.89 -0.87
N LEU A 20 2.06 -9.31 -1.75
CA LEU A 20 3.05 -9.96 -2.57
C LEU A 20 4.36 -9.16 -2.45
N PRO A 21 5.19 -9.48 -1.45
CA PRO A 21 6.52 -8.89 -1.32
C PRO A 21 7.50 -9.46 -2.36
N LEU A 22 8.68 -8.84 -2.48
CA LEU A 22 9.75 -9.28 -3.37
C LEU A 22 10.14 -10.76 -3.17
N SER A 23 10.12 -11.23 -1.92
CA SER A 23 10.48 -12.61 -1.55
C SER A 23 9.40 -13.65 -1.89
N ALA A 24 8.16 -13.20 -2.18
CA ALA A 24 7.08 -14.11 -2.50
C ALA A 24 7.24 -14.76 -3.89
N SER A 25 6.88 -16.03 -4.01
CA SER A 25 6.75 -16.67 -5.30
C SER A 25 5.57 -16.09 -6.08
N GLU A 26 5.71 -15.97 -7.39
CA GLU A 26 4.65 -15.47 -8.26
C GLU A 26 3.41 -16.41 -8.19
N PRO A 27 2.22 -15.92 -7.79
CA PRO A 27 1.04 -16.76 -7.68
C PRO A 27 0.44 -17.07 -9.05
N ASP A 28 -0.41 -18.09 -9.13
CA ASP A 28 -1.31 -18.22 -10.29
C ASP A 28 -2.42 -17.17 -10.17
N TYR A 29 -2.37 -16.18 -11.05
CA TYR A 29 -3.37 -15.10 -11.08
C TYR A 29 -4.73 -15.51 -11.67
N LYS A 30 -4.82 -16.69 -12.33
CA LYS A 30 -6.04 -17.11 -13.07
C LYS A 30 -7.28 -17.25 -12.19
N PRO A 31 -7.18 -17.80 -10.96
CA PRO A 31 -8.37 -17.95 -10.11
C PRO A 31 -8.96 -16.62 -9.67
N VAL A 32 -8.11 -15.57 -9.55
CA VAL A 32 -8.49 -14.25 -9.01
C VAL A 32 -8.80 -13.26 -10.15
N ILE A 33 -7.94 -13.20 -11.16
CA ILE A 33 -8.15 -12.37 -12.35
C ILE A 33 -8.63 -13.30 -13.47
N THR A 34 -9.91 -13.61 -13.48
CA THR A 34 -10.50 -14.66 -14.34
C THR A 34 -10.52 -14.29 -15.81
N ASP A 35 -10.70 -13.01 -16.17
CA ASP A 35 -10.67 -12.55 -17.57
C ASP A 35 -9.26 -12.68 -18.16
N ALA A 36 -9.11 -13.65 -19.07
CA ALA A 36 -7.84 -13.95 -19.72
C ALA A 36 -7.34 -12.81 -20.64
N ASN A 37 -8.24 -12.04 -21.26
CA ASN A 37 -7.87 -10.94 -22.13
C ASN A 37 -7.35 -9.76 -21.32
N LEU A 38 -8.02 -9.47 -20.22
CA LEU A 38 -7.61 -8.45 -19.26
C LEU A 38 -6.24 -8.82 -18.66
N ARG A 39 -6.11 -10.04 -18.13
CA ARG A 39 -4.89 -10.55 -17.49
C ARG A 39 -3.68 -10.55 -18.42
N ARG A 40 -3.83 -10.87 -19.71
CA ARG A 40 -2.71 -10.87 -20.68
C ARG A 40 -2.17 -9.47 -20.97
N ARG A 41 -3.00 -8.45 -20.83
CA ARG A 41 -2.59 -7.05 -21.07
C ARG A 41 -1.90 -6.42 -19.86
N MET A 42 -2.10 -6.95 -18.67
CA MET A 42 -1.51 -6.40 -17.43
C MET A 42 -0.02 -6.71 -17.34
N GLY A 43 0.78 -5.70 -17.07
CA GLY A 43 2.16 -5.84 -16.62
C GLY A 43 2.25 -6.58 -15.27
N ARG A 44 3.46 -7.02 -14.88
CA ARG A 44 3.65 -7.82 -13.65
C ARG A 44 3.18 -7.05 -12.40
N LEU A 45 3.68 -5.82 -12.19
CA LEU A 45 3.28 -5.02 -11.02
C LEU A 45 1.77 -4.77 -10.97
N LEU A 46 1.13 -4.53 -12.12
CA LEU A 46 -0.32 -4.34 -12.18
C LEU A 46 -1.07 -5.62 -11.77
N LYS A 47 -0.59 -6.81 -12.20
CA LYS A 47 -1.16 -8.10 -11.75
C LYS A 47 -1.04 -8.27 -10.25
N MET A 48 0.15 -7.98 -9.68
CA MET A 48 0.39 -8.05 -8.24
C MET A 48 -0.57 -7.13 -7.47
N SER A 49 -0.68 -5.87 -7.90
CA SER A 49 -1.53 -4.87 -7.24
C SER A 49 -3.02 -5.26 -7.29
N VAL A 50 -3.50 -5.66 -8.46
CA VAL A 50 -4.90 -6.10 -8.65
C VAL A 50 -5.18 -7.37 -7.85
N TYR A 51 -4.26 -8.33 -7.87
CA TYR A 51 -4.38 -9.57 -7.11
C TYR A 51 -4.50 -9.30 -5.61
N CYS A 52 -3.59 -8.52 -5.03
CA CYS A 52 -3.64 -8.17 -3.60
C CYS A 52 -4.94 -7.44 -3.24
N GLY A 53 -5.38 -6.49 -4.06
CA GLY A 53 -6.65 -5.79 -3.83
C GLY A 53 -7.86 -6.72 -3.86
N LEU A 54 -7.93 -7.63 -4.85
CA LEU A 54 -9.02 -8.60 -4.95
C LEU A 54 -9.02 -9.63 -3.82
N GLN A 55 -7.83 -10.09 -3.40
CA GLN A 55 -7.69 -11.00 -2.26
C GLN A 55 -8.07 -10.34 -0.94
N ALA A 56 -7.66 -9.09 -0.70
CA ALA A 56 -8.03 -8.35 0.50
C ALA A 56 -9.54 -8.08 0.57
N LEU A 57 -10.19 -7.82 -0.59
CA LEU A 57 -11.65 -7.65 -0.69
C LEU A 57 -12.40 -8.96 -0.37
N GLY A 58 -11.81 -10.12 -0.66
CA GLY A 58 -12.49 -11.41 -0.46
C GLY A 58 -13.87 -11.44 -1.12
N ASP A 59 -14.90 -11.87 -0.38
CA ASP A 59 -16.27 -12.02 -0.86
C ASP A 59 -17.17 -10.81 -0.55
N VAL A 60 -16.61 -9.68 -0.07
CA VAL A 60 -17.37 -8.45 0.21
C VAL A 60 -18.08 -7.96 -1.04
N ALA A 61 -19.38 -7.69 -0.96
CA ALA A 61 -20.19 -7.24 -2.09
C ALA A 61 -19.77 -5.83 -2.56
N SER A 62 -19.93 -5.55 -3.85
CA SER A 62 -19.53 -4.25 -4.44
C SER A 62 -20.21 -3.05 -3.79
N GLU A 63 -21.46 -3.24 -3.35
CA GLU A 63 -22.29 -2.21 -2.71
C GLU A 63 -21.85 -1.91 -1.27
N GLU A 64 -21.11 -2.82 -0.64
CA GLU A 64 -20.57 -2.67 0.71
C GLU A 64 -19.18 -2.02 0.72
N VAL A 65 -18.63 -1.64 -0.46
CA VAL A 65 -17.35 -0.96 -0.58
C VAL A 65 -17.58 0.54 -0.78
N ALA A 66 -17.29 1.36 0.23
CA ALA A 66 -17.39 2.81 0.18
C ALA A 66 -16.31 3.44 -0.70
N GLY A 67 -15.12 2.82 -0.79
CA GLY A 67 -14.05 3.36 -1.61
C GLY A 67 -12.86 2.43 -1.81
N ILE A 68 -12.08 2.77 -2.84
CA ILE A 68 -10.76 2.20 -3.13
C ILE A 68 -9.75 3.34 -3.11
N VAL A 69 -8.83 3.31 -2.17
CA VAL A 69 -7.80 4.33 -1.99
C VAL A 69 -6.44 3.65 -2.13
N THR A 70 -5.72 3.97 -3.20
CA THR A 70 -4.39 3.39 -3.42
C THR A 70 -3.30 4.45 -3.35
N PHE A 71 -2.06 4.03 -3.21
CA PHE A 71 -0.92 4.92 -3.34
C PHE A 71 0.29 4.21 -3.94
N THR A 72 1.24 5.00 -4.43
CA THR A 72 2.49 4.53 -5.01
C THR A 72 3.56 5.62 -4.91
N GLY A 73 4.81 5.22 -4.83
CA GLY A 73 5.92 6.16 -4.92
C GLY A 73 6.25 6.54 -6.36
N MET A 74 6.35 5.56 -7.24
CA MET A 74 6.80 5.76 -8.62
C MET A 74 5.86 5.17 -9.69
N GLY A 75 4.81 4.48 -9.29
CA GLY A 75 3.81 3.94 -10.20
C GLY A 75 4.33 2.87 -11.15
N PHE A 76 3.70 2.80 -12.31
CA PHE A 76 4.00 1.82 -13.35
C PHE A 76 5.14 2.30 -14.26
N MET A 77 6.32 2.51 -13.70
CA MET A 77 7.48 3.10 -14.40
C MET A 77 7.85 2.33 -15.67
N LYS A 78 7.75 0.99 -15.68
CA LYS A 78 8.03 0.18 -16.88
C LYS A 78 7.13 0.58 -18.05
N ASP A 79 5.84 0.76 -17.81
CA ASP A 79 4.88 1.11 -18.85
C ASP A 79 5.06 2.59 -19.26
N THR A 80 5.35 3.48 -18.32
CA THR A 80 5.67 4.89 -18.57
C THR A 80 6.87 5.03 -19.50
N VAL A 81 7.96 4.34 -19.21
CA VAL A 81 9.18 4.38 -20.04
C VAL A 81 8.96 3.71 -21.39
N SER A 82 8.26 2.57 -21.41
CA SER A 82 7.94 1.88 -22.67
C SER A 82 7.12 2.77 -23.62
N PHE A 83 6.13 3.50 -23.07
CA PHE A 83 5.35 4.42 -23.88
C PHE A 83 6.17 5.64 -24.31
N GLY A 84 6.94 6.26 -23.40
CA GLY A 84 7.81 7.39 -23.72
C GLY A 84 8.84 7.07 -24.80
N ASN A 85 9.51 5.91 -24.72
CA ASN A 85 10.43 5.45 -25.75
C ASN A 85 9.73 5.23 -27.10
N SER A 86 8.50 4.68 -27.10
CA SER A 86 7.75 4.44 -28.33
C SER A 86 7.38 5.74 -29.07
N ILE A 87 7.15 6.84 -28.33
CA ILE A 87 6.92 8.17 -28.91
C ILE A 87 8.18 8.62 -29.68
N TYR A 88 9.34 8.52 -29.01
CA TYR A 88 10.63 8.92 -29.59
C TYR A 88 11.05 8.03 -30.79
N ASP A 89 10.96 6.70 -30.62
CA ASP A 89 11.44 5.73 -31.62
C ASP A 89 10.57 5.69 -32.88
N ARG A 90 9.33 6.18 -32.82
CA ARG A 90 8.33 6.10 -33.91
C ARG A 90 7.89 7.47 -34.43
N ASP A 91 8.57 8.53 -34.06
CA ASP A 91 8.19 9.90 -34.46
C ASP A 91 6.67 10.18 -34.23
N GLU A 92 6.14 9.70 -33.08
CA GLU A 92 4.73 9.82 -32.69
C GLU A 92 3.70 9.04 -33.56
N GLU A 93 4.17 8.19 -34.48
CA GLU A 93 3.31 7.44 -35.38
C GLU A 93 3.02 6.02 -34.87
N LEU A 94 1.79 5.52 -35.14
CA LEU A 94 1.35 4.15 -34.86
C LEU A 94 1.64 3.67 -33.43
N LEU A 95 1.41 4.53 -32.45
CA LEU A 95 1.66 4.24 -31.05
C LEU A 95 0.69 3.18 -30.50
N ASN A 96 1.26 2.21 -29.74
CA ASN A 96 0.43 1.25 -29.00
C ASN A 96 -0.17 1.94 -27.76
N PRO A 97 -1.51 2.03 -27.62
CA PRO A 97 -2.14 2.69 -26.47
C PRO A 97 -2.03 1.90 -25.16
N SER A 98 -1.70 0.60 -25.21
CA SER A 98 -1.70 -0.23 -24.00
C SER A 98 -0.71 0.21 -22.92
N PRO A 99 0.56 0.51 -23.23
CA PRO A 99 1.48 1.04 -22.22
C PRO A 99 1.02 2.39 -21.66
N PHE A 100 0.45 3.27 -22.50
CA PHE A 100 -0.11 4.54 -22.03
C PHE A 100 -1.24 4.32 -21.00
N MET A 101 -2.21 3.48 -21.30
CA MET A 101 -3.32 3.18 -20.38
C MET A 101 -2.83 2.53 -19.08
N GLN A 102 -1.73 1.75 -19.12
CA GLN A 102 -1.18 1.09 -17.94
C GLN A 102 -0.22 1.97 -17.14
N SER A 103 0.30 3.04 -17.73
CA SER A 103 1.24 3.95 -17.05
C SER A 103 0.56 4.88 -16.04
N THR A 104 -0.77 5.05 -16.10
CA THR A 104 -1.47 5.95 -15.19
C THR A 104 -1.50 5.38 -13.77
N PHE A 105 -1.28 6.24 -12.77
CA PHE A 105 -1.14 5.82 -11.37
C PHE A 105 -2.38 5.13 -10.81
N ASN A 106 -3.57 5.53 -11.26
CA ASN A 106 -4.85 4.95 -10.83
C ASN A 106 -5.23 3.65 -11.55
N THR A 107 -4.38 3.10 -12.40
CA THR A 107 -4.69 1.90 -13.18
C THR A 107 -5.01 0.70 -12.28
N ALA A 108 -4.26 0.49 -11.18
CA ALA A 108 -4.51 -0.63 -10.27
C ALA A 108 -5.90 -0.54 -9.63
N SER A 109 -6.24 0.60 -9.02
CA SER A 109 -7.55 0.81 -8.39
C SER A 109 -8.69 0.76 -9.41
N GLY A 110 -8.47 1.27 -10.63
CA GLY A 110 -9.42 1.20 -11.73
C GLY A 110 -9.72 -0.22 -12.18
N TYR A 111 -8.71 -1.10 -12.30
CA TYR A 111 -8.92 -2.50 -12.63
C TYR A 111 -9.62 -3.28 -11.51
N ILE A 112 -9.29 -3.02 -10.24
CA ILE A 112 -10.00 -3.61 -9.10
C ILE A 112 -11.49 -3.22 -9.17
N ALA A 113 -11.79 -1.92 -9.34
CA ALA A 113 -13.14 -1.41 -9.47
C ALA A 113 -13.89 -2.04 -10.66
N LEU A 114 -13.24 -2.15 -11.82
CA LEU A 114 -13.81 -2.76 -13.03
C LEU A 114 -14.18 -4.24 -12.82
N ILE A 115 -13.24 -5.03 -12.27
CA ILE A 115 -13.43 -6.46 -12.06
C ILE A 115 -14.56 -6.74 -11.06
N ARG A 116 -14.57 -5.97 -9.94
CA ARG A 116 -15.57 -6.13 -8.86
C ARG A 116 -16.84 -5.31 -9.11
N LYS A 117 -16.91 -4.51 -10.19
CA LYS A 117 -18.02 -3.60 -10.51
C LYS A 117 -18.30 -2.55 -9.42
N ILE A 118 -17.29 -2.17 -8.67
CA ILE A 118 -17.34 -1.13 -7.64
C ILE A 118 -17.44 0.23 -8.35
N ARG A 119 -18.41 1.07 -7.97
CA ARG A 119 -18.67 2.39 -8.55
C ARG A 119 -18.57 3.54 -7.55
N SER A 120 -18.12 3.22 -6.35
CA SER A 120 -17.91 4.17 -5.26
C SER A 120 -16.63 4.98 -5.45
N TYR A 121 -16.26 5.74 -4.43
CA TYR A 121 -15.05 6.56 -4.41
C TYR A 121 -13.80 5.78 -4.85
N ASN A 122 -12.96 6.39 -5.69
CA ASN A 122 -11.74 5.77 -6.18
C ASN A 122 -10.66 6.82 -6.40
N THR A 123 -9.57 6.75 -5.64
CA THR A 123 -8.45 7.69 -5.74
C THR A 123 -7.10 6.99 -5.62
N THR A 124 -6.06 7.66 -6.09
CA THR A 124 -4.67 7.20 -5.98
C THR A 124 -3.76 8.36 -5.62
N TYR A 125 -3.08 8.23 -4.48
CA TYR A 125 -2.05 9.17 -4.05
C TYR A 125 -0.70 8.81 -4.67
N VAL A 126 0.00 9.82 -5.19
CA VAL A 126 1.35 9.66 -5.74
C VAL A 126 2.32 10.38 -4.81
N GLN A 127 2.59 9.73 -3.73
CA GLN A 127 3.49 10.18 -2.67
C GLN A 127 4.23 8.94 -2.16
N HIS A 128 5.49 9.05 -1.82
CA HIS A 128 6.24 7.90 -1.28
C HIS A 128 5.55 7.32 -0.04
N ALA A 129 6.24 7.11 1.06
CA ALA A 129 5.68 6.51 2.26
C ALA A 129 4.54 7.31 2.88
N SER A 130 4.57 8.65 2.80
CA SER A 130 3.50 9.52 3.28
C SER A 130 2.16 9.30 2.56
N GLY A 131 2.16 8.71 1.37
CA GLY A 131 0.96 8.27 0.65
C GLY A 131 0.12 7.28 1.43
N PHE A 132 0.73 6.43 2.26
CA PHE A 132 -0.01 5.52 3.14
C PHE A 132 -0.83 6.29 4.17
N MET A 133 -0.23 7.30 4.79
CA MET A 133 -0.94 8.14 5.77
C MET A 133 -2.07 8.95 5.14
N ALA A 134 -1.86 9.50 3.93
CA ALA A 134 -2.90 10.19 3.17
C ALA A 134 -4.06 9.24 2.82
N SER A 135 -3.74 8.03 2.35
CA SER A 135 -4.74 7.01 2.03
C SER A 135 -5.51 6.55 3.27
N PHE A 136 -4.85 6.44 4.41
CA PHE A 136 -5.50 6.07 5.67
C PHE A 136 -6.43 7.19 6.18
N ALA A 137 -6.02 8.46 6.09
CA ALA A 137 -6.87 9.59 6.46
C ALA A 137 -8.17 9.60 5.65
N ASP A 138 -8.04 9.42 4.33
CA ASP A 138 -9.16 9.38 3.41
C ASP A 138 -10.09 8.19 3.71
N ALA A 139 -9.50 7.02 4.00
CA ALA A 139 -10.26 5.82 4.36
C ALA A 139 -11.04 5.99 5.67
N VAL A 140 -10.45 6.61 6.70
CA VAL A 140 -11.13 6.89 7.97
C VAL A 140 -12.32 7.81 7.74
N MET A 141 -12.15 8.87 6.94
CA MET A 141 -13.25 9.79 6.60
C MET A 141 -14.39 9.06 5.87
N LEU A 142 -14.07 8.21 4.89
CA LEU A 142 -15.07 7.41 4.16
C LEU A 142 -15.80 6.42 5.07
N LEU A 143 -15.11 5.78 6.03
CA LEU A 143 -15.74 4.89 7.00
C LEU A 143 -16.67 5.63 7.96
N ASP A 144 -16.36 6.88 8.29
CA ASP A 144 -17.23 7.73 9.13
C ASP A 144 -18.48 8.18 8.39
N GLU A 145 -18.35 8.49 7.09
CA GLU A 145 -19.46 8.86 6.19
C GLU A 145 -20.36 7.67 5.82
N HIS A 146 -19.79 6.46 5.75
CA HIS A 146 -20.46 5.24 5.32
C HIS A 146 -20.36 4.12 6.38
N PRO A 147 -21.02 4.26 7.54
CA PRO A 147 -20.97 3.26 8.61
C PRO A 147 -21.40 1.87 8.15
N GLY A 148 -20.63 0.85 8.49
CA GLY A 148 -20.89 -0.54 8.11
C GLY A 148 -20.35 -0.95 6.73
N GLN A 149 -19.83 -0.03 5.96
CA GLN A 149 -19.14 -0.33 4.70
C GLN A 149 -17.64 -0.55 4.91
N HIS A 150 -16.97 -0.86 3.80
CA HIS A 150 -15.54 -1.17 3.75
C HIS A 150 -14.80 -0.17 2.85
N VAL A 151 -13.53 0.06 3.15
CA VAL A 151 -12.62 0.82 2.29
C VAL A 151 -11.37 -0.01 2.02
N LEU A 152 -11.05 -0.22 0.74
CA LEU A 152 -9.81 -0.88 0.34
C LEU A 152 -8.68 0.15 0.27
N VAL A 153 -7.63 -0.05 1.06
CA VAL A 153 -6.39 0.73 1.00
C VAL A 153 -5.27 -0.14 0.45
N GLY A 154 -4.53 0.33 -0.56
CA GLY A 154 -3.45 -0.46 -1.17
C GLY A 154 -2.24 0.39 -1.57
N GLY A 155 -1.04 -0.20 -1.45
CA GLY A 155 0.22 0.37 -1.90
C GLY A 155 0.96 -0.57 -2.86
N PHE A 156 1.66 0.00 -3.84
CA PHE A 156 2.42 -0.79 -4.81
C PHE A 156 3.58 0.01 -5.41
N ASP A 157 4.71 -0.65 -5.56
CA ASP A 157 5.87 -0.13 -6.30
C ASP A 157 6.65 -1.30 -6.93
N GLY A 158 7.32 -1.03 -8.04
CA GLY A 158 8.08 -2.02 -8.79
C GLY A 158 9.54 -1.63 -9.02
N ILE A 159 10.38 -2.63 -9.24
CA ILE A 159 11.77 -2.45 -9.61
C ILE A 159 11.89 -2.30 -11.14
N THR A 160 12.57 -1.25 -11.57
CA THR A 160 13.04 -1.08 -12.95
C THR A 160 14.42 -0.41 -12.94
N PRO A 161 15.19 -0.51 -14.05
CA PRO A 161 16.47 0.21 -14.16
C PRO A 161 16.32 1.72 -13.96
N GLU A 162 15.21 2.30 -14.43
CA GLU A 162 14.91 3.72 -14.32
C GLU A 162 14.64 4.15 -12.88
N VAL A 163 13.92 3.30 -12.12
CA VAL A 163 13.71 3.51 -10.67
C VAL A 163 15.05 3.52 -9.94
N ASP A 164 15.99 2.62 -10.28
CA ASP A 164 17.34 2.63 -9.67
C ASP A 164 18.11 3.90 -9.99
N VAL A 165 18.03 4.37 -11.23
CA VAL A 165 18.66 5.65 -11.63
C VAL A 165 18.04 6.83 -10.89
N LEU A 166 16.71 6.89 -10.82
CA LEU A 166 16.00 7.99 -10.17
C LEU A 166 16.30 8.04 -8.67
N ARG A 167 16.22 6.91 -7.96
CA ARG A 167 16.49 6.88 -6.52
C ARG A 167 17.91 7.32 -6.19
N ARG A 168 18.90 6.93 -7.02
CA ARG A 168 20.30 7.37 -6.86
C ARG A 168 20.46 8.86 -7.06
N ARG A 169 19.82 9.43 -8.08
CA ARG A 169 19.82 10.88 -8.34
C ARG A 169 19.12 11.68 -7.24
N LEU A 170 18.03 11.17 -6.70
CA LEU A 170 17.24 11.82 -5.66
C LEU A 170 17.77 11.53 -4.25
N GLY A 171 18.73 10.61 -4.10
CA GLY A 171 19.28 10.22 -2.79
C GLY A 171 18.29 9.42 -1.92
N LEU A 172 17.32 8.73 -2.54
CA LEU A 172 16.33 7.94 -1.81
C LEU A 172 16.92 6.58 -1.36
N TYR A 173 16.39 6.05 -0.27
CA TYR A 173 16.72 4.72 0.29
C TYR A 173 18.22 4.59 0.61
N ARG A 174 18.73 5.52 1.40
CA ARG A 174 20.10 5.48 1.93
C ARG A 174 20.10 4.99 3.37
N ALA A 175 21.04 4.10 3.67
CA ALA A 175 21.38 3.74 5.04
C ALA A 175 22.18 4.87 5.72
N ASP A 176 22.31 4.81 7.04
CA ASP A 176 23.04 5.80 7.84
C ASP A 176 24.52 5.93 7.44
N ASN A 177 25.13 4.85 6.93
CA ASN A 177 26.50 4.87 6.41
C ASN A 177 26.62 5.52 5.02
N GLY A 178 25.51 6.00 4.44
CA GLY A 178 25.44 6.64 3.13
C GLY A 178 25.31 5.69 1.94
N ASP A 179 25.35 4.37 2.14
CA ASP A 179 25.16 3.40 1.07
C ASP A 179 23.71 3.32 0.64
N PHE A 180 23.48 2.95 -0.63
CA PHE A 180 22.13 2.70 -1.10
C PHE A 180 21.65 1.31 -0.65
N MET A 181 20.50 1.27 -0.03
CA MET A 181 19.83 0.02 0.33
C MET A 181 19.45 -0.78 -0.92
N PRO A 182 19.34 -2.12 -0.86
CA PRO A 182 18.75 -2.91 -1.93
C PRO A 182 17.36 -2.42 -2.32
N LEU A 183 17.08 -2.29 -3.62
CA LEU A 183 15.72 -1.98 -4.08
C LEU A 183 14.78 -3.15 -3.80
N GLY A 184 13.56 -2.79 -3.45
CA GLY A 184 12.44 -3.69 -3.30
C GLY A 184 11.31 -3.39 -4.25
N GLU A 185 10.37 -4.32 -4.31
CA GLU A 185 9.09 -4.18 -4.95
C GLU A 185 8.04 -4.96 -4.19
N GLY A 186 6.80 -4.59 -4.37
CA GLY A 186 5.69 -5.31 -3.78
C GLY A 186 4.35 -4.64 -4.03
N ALA A 187 3.32 -5.38 -3.73
CA ALA A 187 1.98 -4.86 -3.60
C ALA A 187 1.36 -5.37 -2.30
N GLY A 188 0.67 -4.49 -1.59
CA GLY A 188 -0.04 -4.82 -0.36
C GLY A 188 -1.38 -4.10 -0.30
N ALA A 189 -2.39 -4.77 0.23
CA ALA A 189 -3.73 -4.22 0.37
C ALA A 189 -4.34 -4.61 1.71
N LEU A 190 -5.05 -3.67 2.33
CA LEU A 190 -5.80 -3.79 3.57
C LEU A 190 -7.25 -3.41 3.30
N LEU A 191 -8.19 -4.26 3.68
CA LEU A 191 -9.60 -3.93 3.69
C LEU A 191 -9.97 -3.40 5.07
N LEU A 192 -10.29 -2.13 5.15
CA LEU A 192 -10.66 -1.45 6.39
C LEU A 192 -12.18 -1.48 6.60
N SER A 193 -12.62 -1.60 7.85
CA SER A 193 -14.03 -1.68 8.24
C SER A 193 -14.26 -1.04 9.61
N SER A 194 -15.42 -0.39 9.78
CA SER A 194 -15.87 0.07 11.10
C SER A 194 -16.64 -1.00 11.89
N ALA A 195 -17.04 -2.12 11.24
CA ALA A 195 -17.90 -3.13 11.85
C ALA A 195 -17.12 -4.27 12.55
N GLY A 196 -15.91 -4.59 12.08
CA GLY A 196 -15.07 -5.66 12.66
C GLY A 196 -13.98 -6.13 11.73
N GLY A 197 -13.07 -6.96 12.24
CA GLY A 197 -11.92 -7.50 11.50
C GLY A 197 -11.03 -8.33 12.41
N SER A 198 -9.88 -8.77 11.90
CA SER A 198 -8.89 -9.59 12.62
C SER A 198 -7.88 -8.74 13.41
N ALA A 199 -7.76 -7.46 13.10
CA ALA A 199 -6.89 -6.51 13.78
C ALA A 199 -7.49 -5.09 13.71
N ARG A 200 -6.91 -4.13 14.45
CA ARG A 200 -7.32 -2.72 14.43
C ARG A 200 -6.12 -1.82 14.21
N ILE A 201 -6.29 -0.81 13.36
CA ILE A 201 -5.34 0.31 13.30
C ILE A 201 -5.77 1.32 14.37
N LEU A 202 -4.90 1.53 15.37
CA LEU A 202 -5.15 2.46 16.46
C LEU A 202 -4.76 3.89 16.09
N GLY A 203 -3.82 4.05 15.18
CA GLY A 203 -3.42 5.36 14.67
C GLY A 203 -2.26 5.30 13.70
N MET A 204 -2.00 6.44 13.09
CA MET A 204 -0.88 6.67 12.16
C MET A 204 -0.28 8.06 12.36
N ALA A 205 1.03 8.16 12.27
CA ALA A 205 1.77 9.41 12.39
C ALA A 205 3.02 9.41 11.50
N PRO A 206 3.60 10.57 11.15
CA PRO A 206 4.93 10.62 10.54
C PRO A 206 5.97 9.95 11.43
N ALA A 207 6.94 9.24 10.86
CA ALA A 207 8.02 8.59 11.62
C ALA A 207 8.88 9.57 12.42
N SER A 208 8.84 10.86 12.10
CA SER A 208 9.49 11.95 12.86
C SER A 208 8.75 12.34 14.14
N CYS A 209 7.54 11.85 14.39
CA CYS A 209 6.83 12.06 15.65
C CYS A 209 7.50 11.25 16.76
N PRO A 210 7.61 11.77 18.01
CA PRO A 210 8.08 10.96 19.13
C PRO A 210 7.16 9.76 19.37
N VAL A 211 7.78 8.58 19.44
CA VAL A 211 7.06 7.31 19.58
C VAL A 211 6.18 7.29 20.83
N ASP A 212 6.72 7.71 21.98
CA ASP A 212 5.96 7.70 23.24
C ASP A 212 4.74 8.62 23.20
N GLU A 213 4.84 9.78 22.54
CA GLU A 213 3.72 10.70 22.34
C GLU A 213 2.64 10.08 21.47
N PHE A 214 3.06 9.45 20.37
CA PHE A 214 2.14 8.78 19.43
C PHE A 214 1.44 7.59 20.07
N VAL A 215 2.18 6.65 20.66
CA VAL A 215 1.60 5.46 21.31
C VAL A 215 0.68 5.84 22.45
N SER A 216 1.07 6.83 23.26
CA SER A 216 0.23 7.34 24.34
C SER A 216 -1.09 7.94 23.85
N ALA A 217 -1.06 8.63 22.71
CA ALA A 217 -2.29 9.18 22.10
C ALA A 217 -3.21 8.09 21.55
N CYS A 218 -2.66 6.99 21.02
CA CYS A 218 -3.44 5.91 20.43
C CYS A 218 -3.98 4.89 21.43
N ALA A 219 -3.20 4.56 22.48
CA ALA A 219 -3.47 3.42 23.35
C ALA A 219 -3.28 3.70 24.86
N GLY A 220 -2.92 4.93 25.22
CA GLY A 220 -2.70 5.33 26.61
C GLY A 220 -1.25 5.12 27.09
N HIS A 221 -0.96 5.72 28.25
CA HIS A 221 0.38 5.63 28.87
C HIS A 221 0.67 4.23 29.40
N GLY A 222 1.92 3.78 29.23
CA GLY A 222 2.37 2.49 29.74
C GLY A 222 1.96 1.28 28.90
N THR A 223 1.44 1.50 27.70
CA THR A 223 1.10 0.43 26.75
C THR A 223 2.36 -0.35 26.36
N VAL A 224 2.25 -1.68 26.39
CA VAL A 224 3.30 -2.60 25.94
C VAL A 224 3.05 -2.97 24.48
N TYR A 225 4.06 -2.85 23.65
CA TYR A 225 3.99 -3.16 22.21
C TYR A 225 5.33 -3.68 21.68
N ASP A 226 5.27 -4.47 20.62
CA ASP A 226 6.42 -4.86 19.83
C ASP A 226 6.69 -3.78 18.77
N THR A 227 7.94 -3.65 18.32
CA THR A 227 8.31 -2.71 17.25
C THR A 227 8.88 -3.45 16.06
N VAL A 228 8.33 -3.19 14.89
CA VAL A 228 8.80 -3.67 13.59
C VAL A 228 9.29 -2.47 12.77
N ARG A 229 10.59 -2.43 12.45
CA ARG A 229 11.22 -1.38 11.64
C ARG A 229 11.45 -1.86 10.21
N CYS A 230 11.08 -1.06 9.24
CA CYS A 230 11.34 -1.36 7.82
C CYS A 230 12.82 -1.55 7.54
N SER A 231 13.70 -0.74 8.16
CA SER A 231 15.16 -0.87 7.99
C SER A 231 15.71 -2.24 8.36
N SER A 232 15.13 -2.91 9.36
CA SER A 232 15.52 -4.27 9.75
C SER A 232 15.08 -5.36 8.78
N LEU A 233 14.17 -5.05 7.87
CA LEU A 233 13.55 -5.98 6.92
C LEU A 233 13.95 -5.71 5.46
N VAL A 234 14.86 -4.76 5.21
CA VAL A 234 15.31 -4.42 3.85
C VAL A 234 15.97 -5.60 3.12
N SER A 235 16.60 -6.54 3.85
CA SER A 235 17.17 -7.75 3.26
C SER A 235 16.10 -8.71 2.69
N GLU A 236 14.88 -8.65 3.21
CA GLU A 236 13.75 -9.51 2.84
C GLU A 236 12.84 -8.84 1.81
N TYR A 237 12.48 -7.58 2.03
CA TYR A 237 11.51 -6.85 1.22
C TYR A 237 12.16 -5.91 0.19
N GLY A 238 13.41 -5.48 0.43
CA GLY A 238 14.03 -4.36 -0.27
C GLY A 238 13.40 -3.01 0.13
N ALA A 239 13.98 -1.90 -0.34
CA ALA A 239 13.53 -0.55 -0.05
C ALA A 239 12.68 0.03 -1.19
N PHE A 240 11.48 0.50 -0.90
CA PHE A 240 10.54 1.14 -1.84
C PHE A 240 9.48 1.97 -1.11
N GLY A 241 8.75 2.82 -1.85
CA GLY A 241 7.83 3.80 -1.26
C GLY A 241 6.65 3.18 -0.50
N SER A 242 6.10 2.08 -1.00
CA SER A 242 4.94 1.41 -0.38
C SER A 242 5.33 0.19 0.49
N MET A 243 6.56 0.15 1.01
CA MET A 243 7.08 -0.99 1.78
C MET A 243 6.25 -1.29 3.04
N LEU A 244 5.87 -0.26 3.79
CA LEU A 244 5.19 -0.44 5.08
C LEU A 244 3.85 -1.19 4.99
N PRO A 245 2.87 -0.83 4.13
CA PRO A 245 1.63 -1.58 4.03
C PRO A 245 1.82 -2.99 3.46
N VAL A 246 2.86 -3.22 2.64
CA VAL A 246 3.22 -4.57 2.19
C VAL A 246 3.65 -5.43 3.37
N ILE A 247 4.53 -4.92 4.25
CA ILE A 247 4.97 -5.62 5.47
C ILE A 247 3.79 -5.88 6.41
N ILE A 248 2.94 -4.87 6.64
CA ILE A 248 1.76 -5.03 7.51
C ILE A 248 0.84 -6.12 6.97
N ALA A 249 0.49 -6.07 5.69
CA ALA A 249 -0.41 -7.03 5.08
C ALA A 249 0.18 -8.45 5.06
N ASP A 250 1.48 -8.59 4.80
CA ASP A 250 2.17 -9.87 4.82
C ASP A 250 2.20 -10.48 6.22
N ARG A 251 2.57 -9.69 7.23
CA ARG A 251 2.60 -10.11 8.63
C ARG A 251 1.23 -10.52 9.17
N LEU A 252 0.19 -9.79 8.83
CA LEU A 252 -1.18 -10.12 9.22
C LEU A 252 -1.66 -11.42 8.57
N SER A 253 -1.25 -11.70 7.33
CA SER A 253 -1.62 -12.93 6.63
C SER A 253 -0.88 -14.17 7.14
N THR A 254 0.29 -13.99 7.75
CA THR A 254 1.15 -15.08 8.27
C THR A 254 1.05 -15.31 9.78
N ASN A 255 0.16 -14.61 10.49
CA ASN A 255 -0.01 -14.68 11.96
C ASN A 255 1.23 -14.33 12.80
N GLY A 256 2.10 -13.47 12.28
CA GLY A 256 3.40 -13.12 12.89
C GLY A 256 3.42 -11.90 13.81
N SER A 257 2.27 -11.36 14.26
CA SER A 257 2.21 -10.14 15.07
C SER A 257 1.89 -10.44 16.54
N GLY A 258 2.57 -9.77 17.47
CA GLY A 258 2.20 -9.73 18.88
C GLY A 258 0.83 -9.07 19.11
N PRO A 259 0.32 -9.02 20.34
CA PRO A 259 -1.00 -8.45 20.64
C PRO A 259 -1.11 -6.98 20.24
N MET A 260 -0.01 -6.23 20.31
CA MET A 260 0.10 -4.86 19.79
C MET A 260 1.45 -4.65 19.15
N THR A 261 1.47 -4.07 17.94
CA THR A 261 2.70 -3.86 17.17
C THR A 261 2.76 -2.45 16.60
N LEU A 262 3.87 -1.76 16.85
CA LEU A 262 4.23 -0.51 16.21
C LEU A 262 5.08 -0.81 14.96
N TYR A 263 4.54 -0.53 13.80
CA TYR A 263 5.26 -0.58 12.54
C TYR A 263 5.84 0.80 12.22
N VAL A 264 7.13 0.87 11.87
CA VAL A 264 7.83 2.12 11.60
C VAL A 264 8.55 2.05 10.25
N ASP A 265 8.18 2.92 9.33
CA ASP A 265 8.96 3.14 8.11
C ASP A 265 10.07 4.15 8.40
N ASP A 266 11.25 3.63 8.66
CA ASP A 266 12.50 4.35 8.89
C ASP A 266 13.48 4.26 7.69
N VAL A 267 12.98 3.76 6.54
CA VAL A 267 13.69 3.65 5.26
C VAL A 267 13.47 4.89 4.39
N ASN A 268 12.24 5.42 4.42
CA ASN A 268 11.83 6.57 3.64
C ASN A 268 11.96 7.87 4.46
N SER A 269 12.42 8.95 3.83
CA SER A 269 12.54 10.27 4.47
C SER A 269 11.19 10.86 4.91
N ASP A 270 10.12 10.48 4.23
CA ASP A 270 8.72 10.80 4.52
C ASP A 270 7.97 9.61 5.16
N GLY A 271 8.72 8.73 5.83
CA GLY A 271 8.20 7.53 6.45
C GLY A 271 7.12 7.81 7.50
N VAL A 272 6.30 6.82 7.73
CA VAL A 272 5.19 6.87 8.68
C VAL A 272 5.30 5.74 9.69
N MET A 273 4.62 5.87 10.82
CA MET A 273 4.44 4.79 11.78
C MET A 273 2.95 4.51 11.98
N THR A 274 2.66 3.24 12.20
CA THR A 274 1.30 2.73 12.36
C THR A 274 1.25 1.81 13.57
N LEU A 275 0.34 2.07 14.51
CA LEU A 275 0.11 1.21 15.65
C LEU A 275 -1.08 0.29 15.38
N ILE A 276 -0.86 -1.02 15.48
CA ILE A 276 -1.87 -2.05 15.20
C ILE A 276 -2.05 -2.91 16.45
N SER A 277 -3.31 -3.18 16.82
CA SER A 277 -3.70 -4.15 17.83
C SER A 277 -4.34 -5.37 17.15
N ASN A 278 -3.87 -6.57 17.51
CA ASN A 278 -4.51 -7.83 17.17
C ASN A 278 -5.51 -8.27 18.26
N ASP A 279 -5.59 -7.55 19.36
CA ASP A 279 -6.60 -7.76 20.39
C ASP A 279 -7.85 -6.95 20.03
N ILE A 280 -8.90 -7.66 19.61
CA ILE A 280 -10.17 -7.07 19.16
C ILE A 280 -11.06 -6.66 20.35
N ALA A 281 -10.68 -7.06 21.56
CA ALA A 281 -11.46 -6.80 22.78
C ALA A 281 -11.16 -5.44 23.44
N LEU A 282 -10.22 -4.66 22.90
CA LEU A 282 -9.87 -3.32 23.38
C LEU A 282 -10.79 -2.23 22.84
#